data_0d3a581403f6f8c5f902ccb75ccbc4a8
#
_entry.id   0d3a581403f6f8c5f902ccb75ccbc4a8
#
_cell.length_a   1.000
_cell.length_b   1.000
_cell.length_c   1.000
_cell.angle_alpha   90.00
_cell.angle_beta   90.00
_cell.angle_gamma   90.00
#
_symmetry.space_group_name_H-M   'P 1'
#
loop_
_entity.id
_entity.type
_entity.pdbx_description
1 polymer ?
#
loop_
_entity_poly.entity_id
_entity_poly.type
_entity_poly.pdbx_seq_one_letter_code
_entity_poly.pdbx_strand_id
1 'polypeptide(L)'
;MRTIFLIFGLLISLNMKSQTSYIFLAQGFEEIEAMATVDAMRRAGMNVVEVAVADTKNITGATGQTIVADSLITDIDTADAEWIIIPGGQPGADNLHASPAVNEIIRKHFDRDGQIASICAGPAVVVAPTGVLNGKKATCYPGFGNMITSGGGTYVKEAVVVDGNIITSEGPGTTLEFAKAIISASQGAQKADETLSSMLADD
;
A
#
# COMPACT_ATOMS: atom_id res chain seq x y z
N MET A 1 -16.43 5.72 60.55
CA MET A 1 -16.45 6.58 59.35
C MET A 1 -15.56 5.92 58.30
N ARG A 2 -16.17 5.36 57.27
CA ARG A 2 -15.45 4.75 56.12
C ARG A 2 -15.42 5.78 54.99
N THR A 3 -14.26 6.32 54.68
CA THR A 3 -14.08 7.25 53.58
C THR A 3 -13.93 6.48 52.27
N ILE A 4 -14.95 6.61 51.38
CA ILE A 4 -14.95 6.04 50.04
C ILE A 4 -14.20 7.02 49.13
N PHE A 5 -13.03 6.62 48.62
CA PHE A 5 -12.31 7.36 47.55
C PHE A 5 -12.96 6.94 46.23
N LEU A 6 -13.72 7.84 45.60
CA LEU A 6 -14.18 7.74 44.23
C LEU A 6 -13.00 8.15 43.31
N ILE A 7 -12.36 7.18 42.66
CA ILE A 7 -11.41 7.42 41.57
C ILE A 7 -12.21 7.75 40.31
N PHE A 8 -12.26 9.00 39.94
CA PHE A 8 -12.77 9.47 38.66
C PHE A 8 -11.73 9.14 37.59
N GLY A 9 -11.88 8.01 36.89
CA GLY A 9 -11.10 7.68 35.72
C GLY A 9 -11.47 8.63 34.59
N LEU A 10 -10.59 9.59 34.28
CA LEU A 10 -10.69 10.45 33.11
C LEU A 10 -10.38 9.61 31.87
N LEU A 11 -11.40 9.12 31.18
CA LEU A 11 -11.27 8.53 29.84
C LEU A 11 -10.89 9.65 28.87
N ILE A 12 -9.60 9.85 28.65
CA ILE A 12 -9.11 10.66 27.54
C ILE A 12 -9.37 9.85 26.27
N SER A 13 -10.47 10.13 25.59
CA SER A 13 -10.69 9.69 24.21
C SER A 13 -9.67 10.44 23.34
N LEU A 14 -8.52 9.81 23.09
CA LEU A 14 -7.62 10.25 22.04
C LEU A 14 -8.38 10.06 20.71
N ASN A 15 -8.89 11.15 20.16
CA ASN A 15 -9.31 11.21 18.77
C ASN A 15 -8.06 10.98 17.91
N MET A 16 -7.66 9.73 17.73
CA MET A 16 -6.63 9.38 16.74
C MET A 16 -7.26 9.66 15.38
N LYS A 17 -6.85 10.78 14.77
CA LYS A 17 -7.16 11.05 13.35
C LYS A 17 -6.62 9.86 12.59
N SER A 18 -7.49 9.12 11.90
CA SER A 18 -7.05 8.04 11.02
C SER A 18 -6.05 8.62 10.03
N GLN A 19 -4.84 8.08 10.03
CA GLN A 19 -3.82 8.49 9.07
C GLN A 19 -4.30 8.13 7.67
N THR A 20 -3.83 8.86 6.66
CA THR A 20 -4.24 8.64 5.27
C THR A 20 -3.26 7.70 4.58
N SER A 21 -3.77 6.70 3.91
CA SER A 21 -3.01 5.83 3.01
C SER A 21 -3.20 6.29 1.58
N TYR A 22 -2.14 6.31 0.77
CA TYR A 22 -2.18 6.75 -0.62
C TYR A 22 -1.81 5.60 -1.54
N ILE A 23 -2.68 5.32 -2.53
CA ILE A 23 -2.36 4.41 -3.62
C ILE A 23 -2.12 5.20 -4.90
N PHE A 24 -0.96 5.02 -5.52
CA PHE A 24 -0.57 5.76 -6.72
C PHE A 24 -0.97 5.03 -7.98
N LEU A 25 -1.73 5.69 -8.83
CA LEU A 25 -2.28 5.14 -10.06
C LEU A 25 -1.75 5.93 -11.26
N ALA A 26 -1.11 5.25 -12.20
CA ALA A 26 -0.73 5.80 -13.49
C ALA A 26 -1.46 5.06 -14.62
N GLN A 27 -1.49 5.63 -15.82
CA GLN A 27 -2.08 4.98 -16.99
C GLN A 27 -1.50 3.58 -17.18
N GLY A 28 -2.35 2.57 -17.29
CA GLY A 28 -1.97 1.17 -17.39
C GLY A 28 -1.72 0.47 -16.05
N PHE A 29 -2.24 0.99 -14.93
CA PHE A 29 -2.24 0.27 -13.65
C PHE A 29 -3.05 -1.04 -13.75
N GLU A 30 -2.78 -2.01 -12.89
CA GLU A 30 -3.57 -3.25 -12.85
C GLU A 30 -4.81 -3.05 -11.97
N GLU A 31 -5.97 -3.28 -12.54
CA GLU A 31 -7.26 -2.91 -11.95
C GLU A 31 -7.58 -3.73 -10.70
N ILE A 32 -7.35 -5.06 -10.72
CA ILE A 32 -7.63 -5.95 -9.58
C ILE A 32 -6.75 -5.55 -8.39
N GLU A 33 -5.45 -5.37 -8.64
CA GLU A 33 -4.48 -5.05 -7.61
C GLU A 33 -4.79 -3.74 -6.91
N ALA A 34 -5.17 -2.72 -7.66
CA ALA A 34 -5.51 -1.43 -7.10
C ALA A 34 -6.89 -1.44 -6.43
N MET A 35 -7.93 -1.81 -7.16
CA MET A 35 -9.30 -1.63 -6.69
C MET A 35 -9.67 -2.60 -5.57
N ALA A 36 -9.23 -3.87 -5.62
CA ALA A 36 -9.52 -4.80 -4.53
C ALA A 36 -8.74 -4.47 -3.25
N THR A 37 -7.51 -3.95 -3.38
CA THR A 37 -6.76 -3.43 -2.22
C THR A 37 -7.47 -2.24 -1.58
N VAL A 38 -7.92 -1.26 -2.38
CA VAL A 38 -8.66 -0.08 -1.90
C VAL A 38 -9.96 -0.50 -1.24
N ASP A 39 -10.76 -1.39 -1.86
CA ASP A 39 -12.02 -1.86 -1.31
C ASP A 39 -11.82 -2.55 0.04
N ALA A 40 -10.89 -3.48 0.14
CA ALA A 40 -10.60 -4.21 1.38
C ALA A 40 -10.15 -3.26 2.50
N MET A 41 -9.22 -2.34 2.22
CA MET A 41 -8.74 -1.37 3.21
C MET A 41 -9.85 -0.41 3.66
N ARG A 42 -10.67 0.08 2.74
CA ARG A 42 -11.83 0.95 3.06
C ARG A 42 -12.88 0.20 3.91
N ARG A 43 -13.13 -1.10 3.64
CA ARG A 43 -13.99 -1.96 4.50
C ARG A 43 -13.42 -2.13 5.91
N ALA A 44 -12.11 -2.19 6.04
CA ALA A 44 -11.46 -2.19 7.36
C ALA A 44 -11.59 -0.85 8.11
N GLY A 45 -12.11 0.21 7.46
CA GLY A 45 -12.25 1.55 8.02
C GLY A 45 -11.00 2.43 7.85
N MET A 46 -10.05 2.02 7.01
CA MET A 46 -8.87 2.82 6.68
C MET A 46 -9.23 3.96 5.72
N ASN A 47 -8.60 5.11 5.90
CA ASN A 47 -8.73 6.23 4.97
C ASN A 47 -7.75 6.05 3.81
N VAL A 48 -8.25 5.64 2.65
CA VAL A 48 -7.45 5.38 1.44
C VAL A 48 -7.82 6.38 0.36
N VAL A 49 -6.82 7.07 -0.16
CA VAL A 49 -6.91 8.07 -1.24
C VAL A 49 -6.27 7.51 -2.51
N GLU A 50 -7.03 7.41 -3.57
CA GLU A 50 -6.57 7.06 -4.91
C GLU A 50 -5.95 8.29 -5.56
N VAL A 51 -4.66 8.21 -5.91
CA VAL A 51 -3.88 9.33 -6.39
C VAL A 51 -3.49 9.14 -7.85
N ALA A 52 -3.98 10.01 -8.71
CA ALA A 52 -3.58 10.03 -10.12
C ALA A 52 -2.18 10.60 -10.29
N VAL A 53 -1.28 9.83 -10.88
CA VAL A 53 0.05 10.27 -11.33
C VAL A 53 -0.07 10.65 -12.81
N ALA A 54 -0.77 11.73 -13.08
CA ALA A 54 -1.11 12.27 -14.39
C ALA A 54 -1.61 13.71 -14.26
N ASP A 55 -1.85 14.37 -15.40
CA ASP A 55 -2.40 15.74 -15.44
C ASP A 55 -3.92 15.80 -15.17
N THR A 56 -4.59 14.64 -15.14
CA THR A 56 -6.02 14.50 -14.86
C THR A 56 -6.30 13.38 -13.89
N LYS A 57 -7.46 13.42 -13.23
CA LYS A 57 -7.91 12.34 -12.33
C LYS A 57 -8.42 11.10 -13.07
N ASN A 58 -8.64 11.16 -14.39
CA ASN A 58 -9.09 10.03 -15.17
C ASN A 58 -7.91 9.14 -15.51
N ILE A 59 -7.88 7.95 -14.93
CA ILE A 59 -6.81 6.96 -15.11
C ILE A 59 -7.41 5.70 -15.71
N THR A 60 -6.85 5.25 -16.83
CA THR A 60 -7.25 4.01 -17.50
C THR A 60 -6.27 2.90 -17.14
N GLY A 61 -6.79 1.79 -16.65
CA GLY A 61 -6.01 0.61 -16.29
C GLY A 61 -5.54 -0.20 -17.49
N ALA A 62 -4.78 -1.25 -17.22
CA ALA A 62 -4.16 -2.11 -18.24
C ALA A 62 -5.18 -2.89 -19.08
N THR A 63 -6.36 -3.17 -18.54
CA THR A 63 -7.45 -3.88 -19.25
C THR A 63 -8.49 -2.93 -19.85
N GLY A 64 -8.31 -1.61 -19.68
CA GLY A 64 -9.12 -0.58 -20.34
C GLY A 64 -10.23 0.03 -19.47
N GLN A 65 -10.32 -0.32 -18.20
CA GLN A 65 -11.26 0.33 -17.28
C GLN A 65 -10.74 1.72 -16.89
N THR A 66 -11.57 2.74 -17.03
CA THR A 66 -11.22 4.09 -16.59
C THR A 66 -11.87 4.40 -15.25
N ILE A 67 -11.08 4.83 -14.29
CA ILE A 67 -11.53 5.32 -12.99
C ILE A 67 -11.28 6.82 -12.85
N VAL A 68 -11.95 7.45 -11.92
CA VAL A 68 -11.70 8.84 -11.50
C VAL A 68 -11.04 8.80 -10.12
N ALA A 69 -9.73 9.05 -10.06
CA ALA A 69 -9.00 9.08 -8.80
C ALA A 69 -9.48 10.22 -7.87
N ASP A 70 -9.29 10.04 -6.58
CA ASP A 70 -9.71 11.03 -5.57
C ASP A 70 -8.91 12.34 -5.68
N SER A 71 -7.61 12.25 -5.99
CA SER A 71 -6.70 13.40 -6.01
C SER A 71 -5.67 13.29 -7.14
N LEU A 72 -5.01 14.40 -7.45
CA LEU A 72 -3.76 14.42 -8.24
C LEU A 72 -2.56 14.32 -7.30
N ILE A 73 -1.43 13.81 -7.81
CA ILE A 73 -0.18 13.73 -7.05
C ILE A 73 0.34 15.11 -6.62
N THR A 74 -0.01 16.16 -7.37
CA THR A 74 0.34 17.55 -7.05
C THR A 74 -0.46 18.15 -5.89
N ASP A 75 -1.59 17.53 -5.52
CA ASP A 75 -2.56 18.09 -4.58
C ASP A 75 -2.53 17.37 -3.22
N ILE A 76 -1.64 16.41 -3.03
CA ILE A 76 -1.52 15.64 -1.79
C ILE A 76 -0.33 16.07 -0.93
N ASP A 77 -0.48 15.89 0.38
CA ASP A 77 0.62 15.95 1.33
C ASP A 77 0.79 14.58 1.98
N THR A 78 1.95 13.98 1.80
CA THR A 78 2.29 12.66 2.33
C THR A 78 3.07 12.69 3.64
N ALA A 79 3.22 13.87 4.27
CA ALA A 79 4.03 14.01 5.49
C ALA A 79 3.56 13.07 6.63
N ASP A 80 2.23 12.95 6.81
CA ASP A 80 1.60 12.10 7.82
C ASP A 80 0.94 10.85 7.21
N ALA A 81 1.41 10.40 6.03
CA ALA A 81 0.87 9.19 5.39
C ALA A 81 1.12 7.96 6.28
N GLU A 82 0.14 7.05 6.35
CA GLU A 82 0.31 5.73 6.94
C GLU A 82 0.99 4.79 5.96
N TRP A 83 0.40 4.63 4.77
CA TRP A 83 0.91 3.78 3.71
C TRP A 83 1.13 4.56 2.42
N ILE A 84 2.20 4.20 1.71
CA ILE A 84 2.37 4.45 0.28
C ILE A 84 2.22 3.12 -0.42
N ILE A 85 1.22 3.01 -1.31
CA ILE A 85 0.84 1.77 -1.97
C ILE A 85 1.09 1.89 -3.47
N ILE A 86 1.81 0.93 -4.03
CA ILE A 86 2.24 0.91 -5.43
C ILE A 86 1.72 -0.37 -6.08
N PRO A 87 0.68 -0.30 -6.91
CA PRO A 87 0.22 -1.43 -7.70
C PRO A 87 1.17 -1.71 -8.86
N GLY A 88 0.93 -2.81 -9.55
CA GLY A 88 1.59 -3.13 -10.80
C GLY A 88 0.80 -2.70 -12.02
N GLY A 89 0.82 -3.56 -13.03
CA GLY A 89 0.30 -3.27 -14.37
C GLY A 89 1.38 -2.70 -15.29
N GLN A 90 1.23 -3.01 -16.58
CA GLN A 90 2.08 -2.45 -17.64
C GLN A 90 1.19 -1.72 -18.66
N PRO A 91 1.54 -0.48 -19.01
CA PRO A 91 2.75 0.30 -18.63
C PRO A 91 2.63 1.09 -17.29
N GLY A 92 1.66 0.80 -16.43
CA GLY A 92 1.42 1.54 -15.18
C GLY A 92 2.65 1.64 -14.28
N ALA A 93 3.33 0.52 -14.03
CA ALA A 93 4.55 0.50 -13.22
C ALA A 93 5.68 1.32 -13.85
N ASP A 94 5.86 1.25 -15.19
CA ASP A 94 6.85 2.07 -15.89
C ASP A 94 6.53 3.57 -15.77
N ASN A 95 5.25 3.93 -15.90
CA ASN A 95 4.80 5.31 -15.76
C ASN A 95 4.98 5.84 -14.32
N LEU A 96 4.73 5.01 -13.30
CA LEU A 96 5.02 5.36 -11.91
C LEU A 96 6.54 5.55 -11.68
N HIS A 97 7.35 4.62 -12.18
CA HIS A 97 8.81 4.72 -12.10
C HIS A 97 9.37 5.97 -12.77
N ALA A 98 8.81 6.35 -13.91
CA ALA A 98 9.21 7.56 -14.65
C ALA A 98 8.86 8.87 -13.91
N SER A 99 8.03 8.83 -12.88
CA SER A 99 7.65 10.00 -12.10
C SER A 99 8.67 10.33 -11.01
N PRO A 100 9.42 11.45 -11.09
CA PRO A 100 10.34 11.87 -10.03
C PRO A 100 9.64 12.09 -8.68
N ALA A 101 8.38 12.57 -8.71
CA ALA A 101 7.59 12.82 -7.51
C ALA A 101 7.28 11.51 -6.76
N VAL A 102 6.88 10.44 -7.47
CA VAL A 102 6.64 9.11 -6.87
C VAL A 102 7.91 8.59 -6.22
N ASN A 103 9.04 8.62 -6.94
CA ASN A 103 10.33 8.15 -6.43
C ASN A 103 10.80 8.93 -5.20
N GLU A 104 10.57 10.23 -5.17
CA GLU A 104 10.90 11.09 -4.03
C GLU A 104 10.01 10.79 -2.82
N ILE A 105 8.70 10.64 -3.04
CA ILE A 105 7.74 10.30 -1.97
C ILE A 105 8.09 8.95 -1.34
N ILE A 106 8.38 7.91 -2.15
CA ILE A 106 8.77 6.59 -1.64
C ILE A 106 10.00 6.70 -0.73
N ARG A 107 11.08 7.37 -1.19
CA ARG A 107 12.29 7.54 -0.38
C ARG A 107 12.04 8.31 0.90
N LYS A 108 11.41 9.50 0.80
CA LYS A 108 11.10 10.33 1.97
C LYS A 108 10.21 9.64 2.98
N HIS A 109 9.26 8.83 2.51
CA HIS A 109 8.38 8.07 3.37
C HIS A 109 9.13 6.96 4.09
N PHE A 110 9.99 6.23 3.38
CA PHE A 110 10.85 5.20 3.96
C PHE A 110 11.84 5.76 4.99
N ASP A 111 12.48 6.92 4.71
CA ASP A 111 13.44 7.58 5.60
C ASP A 111 12.83 8.03 6.94
N ARG A 112 11.49 8.06 7.02
CA ARG A 112 10.71 8.35 8.25
C ARG A 112 10.11 7.10 8.88
N ASP A 113 10.61 5.91 8.56
CA ASP A 113 10.06 4.62 8.97
C ASP A 113 8.59 4.40 8.52
N GLY A 114 8.15 5.10 7.48
CA GLY A 114 6.82 4.97 6.90
C GLY A 114 6.61 3.61 6.22
N GLN A 115 5.35 3.19 6.15
CA GLN A 115 4.96 1.88 5.62
C GLN A 115 4.84 1.91 4.10
N ILE A 116 5.42 0.95 3.40
CA ILE A 116 5.34 0.82 1.94
C ILE A 116 4.75 -0.53 1.59
N ALA A 117 3.74 -0.54 0.73
CA ALA A 117 3.16 -1.76 0.19
C ALA A 117 3.23 -1.75 -1.34
N SER A 118 3.64 -2.85 -1.95
CA SER A 118 3.74 -2.91 -3.41
C SER A 118 3.48 -4.31 -3.94
N ILE A 119 2.85 -4.41 -5.11
CA ILE A 119 2.41 -5.70 -5.69
C ILE A 119 2.83 -5.83 -7.15
N CYS A 120 3.00 -7.06 -7.63
CA CYS A 120 3.22 -7.42 -9.03
C CYS A 120 4.53 -6.84 -9.60
N ALA A 121 4.44 -6.00 -10.63
CA ALA A 121 5.59 -5.29 -11.20
C ALA A 121 6.11 -4.16 -10.29
N GLY A 122 5.24 -3.61 -9.43
CA GLY A 122 5.55 -2.45 -8.57
C GLY A 122 6.80 -2.62 -7.71
N PRO A 123 6.98 -3.71 -6.95
CA PRO A 123 8.17 -3.90 -6.12
C PRO A 123 9.49 -3.85 -6.91
N ALA A 124 9.49 -4.45 -8.10
CA ALA A 124 10.68 -4.56 -8.93
C ALA A 124 10.95 -3.30 -9.77
N VAL A 125 9.90 -2.78 -10.44
CA VAL A 125 10.03 -1.68 -11.42
C VAL A 125 10.06 -0.32 -10.73
N VAL A 126 9.27 -0.14 -9.66
CA VAL A 126 9.10 1.17 -9.00
C VAL A 126 9.91 1.25 -7.72
N VAL A 127 9.75 0.27 -6.81
CA VAL A 127 10.29 0.36 -5.45
C VAL A 127 11.78 0.03 -5.40
N ALA A 128 12.23 -1.06 -6.04
CA ALA A 128 13.64 -1.46 -6.02
C ALA A 128 14.62 -0.38 -6.50
N PRO A 129 14.35 0.37 -7.61
CA PRO A 129 15.25 1.42 -8.06
C PRO A 129 15.39 2.61 -7.10
N THR A 130 14.47 2.79 -6.16
CA THR A 130 14.58 3.84 -5.13
C THR A 130 15.62 3.51 -4.05
N GLY A 131 16.06 2.25 -3.95
CA GLY A 131 17.03 1.78 -2.95
C GLY A 131 16.41 1.33 -1.64
N VAL A 132 15.10 1.49 -1.42
CA VAL A 132 14.43 1.15 -0.14
C VAL A 132 14.35 -0.37 0.11
N LEU A 133 14.56 -1.20 -0.92
CA LEU A 133 14.64 -2.66 -0.78
C LEU A 133 16.04 -3.17 -0.41
N ASN A 134 17.03 -2.29 -0.27
CA ASN A 134 18.38 -2.71 0.09
C ASN A 134 18.39 -3.44 1.44
N GLY A 135 18.89 -4.69 1.44
CA GLY A 135 18.92 -5.56 2.61
C GLY A 135 17.55 -6.17 3.03
N LYS A 136 16.47 -5.90 2.28
CA LYS A 136 15.13 -6.42 2.55
C LYS A 136 14.82 -7.67 1.72
N LYS A 137 13.99 -8.55 2.27
CA LYS A 137 13.32 -9.60 1.49
C LYS A 137 12.11 -9.00 0.79
N ALA A 138 11.91 -9.38 -0.47
CA ALA A 138 10.76 -8.93 -1.25
C ALA A 138 10.36 -9.97 -2.30
N THR A 139 9.09 -9.94 -2.68
CA THR A 139 8.55 -10.67 -3.83
C THR A 139 8.06 -9.69 -4.89
N CYS A 140 7.83 -10.19 -6.11
CA CYS A 140 7.25 -9.45 -7.22
C CYS A 140 6.70 -10.42 -8.26
N TYR A 141 6.11 -9.89 -9.32
CA TYR A 141 5.61 -10.70 -10.43
C TYR A 141 6.72 -11.60 -11.00
N PRO A 142 6.41 -12.88 -11.31
CA PRO A 142 7.39 -13.81 -11.89
C PRO A 142 8.10 -13.23 -13.12
N GLY A 143 9.44 -13.36 -13.12
CA GLY A 143 10.31 -12.81 -14.17
C GLY A 143 10.99 -11.48 -13.82
N PHE A 144 10.50 -10.73 -12.82
CA PHE A 144 11.10 -9.45 -12.40
C PHE A 144 12.08 -9.58 -11.21
N GLY A 145 12.22 -10.75 -10.60
CA GLY A 145 13.03 -10.97 -9.39
C GLY A 145 14.48 -10.46 -9.47
N ASN A 146 15.09 -10.49 -10.67
CA ASN A 146 16.44 -9.95 -10.88
C ASN A 146 16.53 -8.43 -10.60
N MET A 147 15.44 -7.68 -10.78
CA MET A 147 15.41 -6.24 -10.50
C MET A 147 15.42 -5.99 -8.99
N ILE A 148 14.72 -6.83 -8.19
CA ILE A 148 14.81 -6.81 -6.72
C ILE A 148 16.26 -6.99 -6.28
N THR A 149 16.93 -8.04 -6.82
CA THR A 149 18.32 -8.35 -6.47
C THR A 149 19.28 -7.23 -6.90
N SER A 150 19.08 -6.67 -8.07
CA SER A 150 19.89 -5.53 -8.56
C SER A 150 19.70 -4.26 -7.72
N GLY A 151 18.53 -4.10 -7.10
CA GLY A 151 18.23 -3.02 -6.13
C GLY A 151 18.73 -3.30 -4.71
N GLY A 152 19.53 -4.38 -4.52
CA GLY A 152 20.11 -4.74 -3.22
C GLY A 152 19.19 -5.55 -2.30
N GLY A 153 18.00 -5.91 -2.76
CA GLY A 153 17.05 -6.76 -2.03
C GLY A 153 17.30 -8.26 -2.22
N THR A 154 16.63 -9.07 -1.43
CA THR A 154 16.60 -10.53 -1.58
C THR A 154 15.25 -10.95 -2.13
N TYR A 155 15.23 -11.40 -3.39
CA TYR A 155 14.01 -11.94 -3.99
C TYR A 155 13.64 -13.28 -3.36
N VAL A 156 12.41 -13.41 -2.90
CA VAL A 156 11.80 -14.66 -2.43
C VAL A 156 10.52 -14.93 -3.19
N LYS A 157 10.25 -16.22 -3.48
CA LYS A 157 9.06 -16.63 -4.23
C LYS A 157 7.97 -17.01 -3.23
N GLU A 158 7.24 -16.02 -2.78
CA GLU A 158 6.11 -16.17 -1.83
C GLU A 158 4.98 -15.22 -2.25
N ALA A 159 3.74 -15.61 -2.02
CA ALA A 159 2.56 -14.82 -2.38
C ALA A 159 2.61 -13.41 -1.79
N VAL A 160 2.98 -13.31 -0.51
CA VAL A 160 3.16 -12.05 0.21
C VAL A 160 4.42 -12.13 1.09
N VAL A 161 5.23 -11.09 1.07
CA VAL A 161 6.41 -10.94 1.93
C VAL A 161 6.27 -9.69 2.78
N VAL A 162 6.43 -9.84 4.09
CA VAL A 162 6.50 -8.73 5.05
C VAL A 162 7.91 -8.67 5.61
N ASP A 163 8.60 -7.56 5.44
CA ASP A 163 9.93 -7.32 6.00
C ASP A 163 10.01 -5.92 6.61
N GLY A 164 9.78 -5.85 7.92
CA GLY A 164 9.72 -4.59 8.66
C GLY A 164 8.54 -3.74 8.20
N ASN A 165 8.85 -2.55 7.68
CA ASN A 165 7.88 -1.59 7.17
C ASN A 165 7.56 -1.74 5.67
N ILE A 166 7.93 -2.87 5.06
CA ILE A 166 7.68 -3.13 3.64
C ILE A 166 6.84 -4.39 3.48
N ILE A 167 5.77 -4.31 2.69
CA ILE A 167 4.94 -5.45 2.26
C ILE A 167 5.01 -5.54 0.75
N THR A 168 5.35 -6.72 0.22
CA THR A 168 5.33 -6.98 -1.22
C THR A 168 4.52 -8.21 -1.56
N SER A 169 3.95 -8.27 -2.77
CA SER A 169 3.14 -9.38 -3.23
C SER A 169 3.35 -9.70 -4.71
N GLU A 170 3.02 -10.94 -5.13
CA GLU A 170 3.37 -11.46 -6.46
C GLU A 170 2.52 -10.89 -7.60
N GLY A 171 1.21 -10.66 -7.41
CA GLY A 171 0.39 -10.20 -8.52
C GLY A 171 -1.13 -10.32 -8.29
N PRO A 172 -1.95 -10.18 -9.34
CA PRO A 172 -3.41 -10.06 -9.21
C PRO A 172 -4.06 -11.17 -8.37
N GLY A 173 -3.57 -12.40 -8.51
CA GLY A 173 -4.10 -13.56 -7.77
C GLY A 173 -3.84 -13.53 -6.27
N THR A 174 -2.91 -12.70 -5.79
CA THR A 174 -2.55 -12.57 -4.38
C THR A 174 -3.01 -11.25 -3.74
N THR A 175 -3.87 -10.50 -4.44
CA THR A 175 -4.27 -9.14 -4.02
C THR A 175 -5.00 -9.11 -2.68
N LEU A 176 -5.88 -10.08 -2.41
CA LEU A 176 -6.61 -10.10 -1.14
C LEU A 176 -5.69 -10.48 0.04
N GLU A 177 -4.73 -11.39 -0.15
CA GLU A 177 -3.70 -11.68 0.84
C GLU A 177 -2.80 -10.46 1.10
N PHE A 178 -2.45 -9.71 0.04
CA PHE A 178 -1.73 -8.45 0.14
C PHE A 178 -2.50 -7.41 0.95
N ALA A 179 -3.78 -7.18 0.64
CA ALA A 179 -4.63 -6.27 1.40
C ALA A 179 -4.79 -6.71 2.86
N LYS A 180 -4.95 -8.03 3.11
CA LYS A 180 -4.97 -8.63 4.45
C LYS A 180 -3.71 -8.29 5.24
N ALA A 181 -2.54 -8.42 4.63
CA ALA A 181 -1.27 -8.10 5.27
C ALA A 181 -1.17 -6.61 5.65
N ILE A 182 -1.61 -5.70 4.78
CA ILE A 182 -1.65 -4.25 5.06
C ILE A 182 -2.59 -3.96 6.24
N ILE A 183 -3.82 -4.48 6.20
CA ILE A 183 -4.81 -4.29 7.28
C ILE A 183 -4.29 -4.87 8.59
N SER A 184 -3.68 -6.05 8.54
CA SER A 184 -3.11 -6.73 9.72
C SER A 184 -1.98 -5.89 10.36
N ALA A 185 -1.12 -5.29 9.55
CA ALA A 185 -0.04 -4.43 10.02
C ALA A 185 -0.57 -3.12 10.65
N SER A 186 -1.68 -2.58 10.14
CA SER A 186 -2.27 -1.33 10.63
C SER A 186 -3.19 -1.52 11.83
N GLN A 187 -4.03 -2.56 11.82
CA GLN A 187 -5.16 -2.70 12.75
C GLN A 187 -5.21 -4.06 13.48
N GLY A 188 -4.21 -4.92 13.21
CA GLY A 188 -4.11 -6.25 13.81
C GLY A 188 -4.82 -7.35 13.00
N ALA A 189 -4.37 -8.60 13.23
CA ALA A 189 -4.82 -9.77 12.48
C ALA A 189 -6.34 -10.02 12.58
N GLN A 190 -6.92 -9.81 13.76
CA GLN A 190 -8.37 -10.02 13.96
C GLN A 190 -9.19 -9.12 13.02
N LYS A 191 -8.84 -7.83 12.89
CA LYS A 191 -9.55 -6.91 12.01
C LYS A 191 -9.39 -7.29 10.54
N ALA A 192 -8.20 -7.75 10.14
CA ALA A 192 -7.96 -8.26 8.80
C ALA A 192 -8.84 -9.48 8.50
N ASP A 193 -8.87 -10.47 9.41
CA ASP A 193 -9.69 -11.66 9.26
C ASP A 193 -11.20 -11.33 9.17
N GLU A 194 -11.72 -10.48 10.06
CA GLU A 194 -13.11 -10.01 10.03
C GLU A 194 -13.45 -9.31 8.69
N THR A 195 -12.51 -8.52 8.16
CA THR A 195 -12.71 -7.80 6.89
C THR A 195 -12.78 -8.79 5.72
N LEU A 196 -11.82 -9.70 5.59
CA LEU A 196 -11.79 -10.68 4.50
C LEU A 196 -12.98 -11.65 4.59
N SER A 197 -13.36 -12.08 5.78
CA SER A 197 -14.54 -12.90 6.02
C SER A 197 -15.82 -12.21 5.54
N SER A 198 -15.95 -10.90 5.78
CA SER A 198 -17.09 -10.10 5.27
C SER A 198 -17.14 -10.01 3.73
N MET A 199 -16.01 -10.24 3.08
CA MET A 199 -15.85 -10.29 1.63
C MET A 199 -15.99 -11.72 1.07
N LEU A 200 -16.20 -12.73 1.92
CA LEU A 200 -16.19 -14.16 1.54
C LEU A 200 -14.85 -14.59 0.90
N ALA A 201 -13.76 -14.11 1.46
CA ALA A 201 -12.39 -14.30 0.93
C ALA A 201 -11.43 -14.91 1.98
N ASP A 202 -11.94 -15.74 2.86
CA ASP A 202 -11.24 -16.33 3.99
C ASP A 202 -10.96 -17.85 3.86
N ASP A 203 -10.95 -18.40 2.66
CA ASP A 203 -10.63 -19.83 2.38
C ASP A 203 -9.14 -20.08 2.17
#